data_e8cda51bd76b141b74697b5a05f4cabe
#
_entry.id   e8cda51bd76b141b74697b5a05f4cabe
#
_cell.length_a   1.000
_cell.length_b   1.000
_cell.length_c   1.000
_cell.angle_alpha   90.00
_cell.angle_beta   90.00
_cell.angle_gamma   90.00
#
_symmetry.space_group_name_H-M   'P 1'
#
loop_
_entity.id
_entity.type
_entity.pdbx_description
1 polymer ?
#
loop_
_entity_poly.entity_id
_entity_poly.type
_entity_poly.pdbx_seq_one_letter_code
_entity_poly.pdbx_strand_id
1 'polypeptide(L)'
;MFVVDTNILLYAADQHAPEHETARRLVEAWRRQSGAWYVTWGIVYEFLRVATHPRVFRKPWSCAGAWEFIEALLSAPSLRVLSESERHAAVVRETLSVI
;
A
#
# COMPACT_ATOMS: atom_id res chain seq x y z
N MET A 1 -15.06 0.93 4.78
CA MET A 1 -13.65 0.50 5.01
C MET A 1 -13.04 0.12 3.67
N PHE A 2 -11.83 0.57 3.39
CA PHE A 2 -11.11 0.05 2.24
C PHE A 2 -9.70 -0.34 2.63
N VAL A 3 -9.17 -1.36 1.93
CA VAL A 3 -7.79 -1.81 2.05
C VAL A 3 -7.07 -1.36 0.79
N VAL A 4 -5.91 -0.72 0.95
CA VAL A 4 -5.18 -0.20 -0.20
C VAL A 4 -4.65 -1.34 -1.06
N ASP A 5 -4.73 -1.17 -2.39
CA ASP A 5 -4.13 -2.09 -3.34
C ASP A 5 -2.62 -1.89 -3.35
N THR A 6 -1.87 -2.99 -3.33
CA THR A 6 -0.41 -2.96 -3.41
C THR A 6 0.06 -2.14 -4.61
N ASN A 7 -0.62 -2.24 -5.75
CA ASN A 7 -0.24 -1.51 -6.96
C ASN A 7 -0.26 0.00 -6.78
N ILE A 8 -1.18 0.54 -6.00
CA ILE A 8 -1.24 1.98 -5.73
C ILE A 8 0.03 2.41 -4.98
N LEU A 9 0.46 1.63 -3.99
CA LEU A 9 1.69 1.92 -3.26
C LEU A 9 2.92 1.83 -4.17
N LEU A 10 2.96 0.82 -5.04
CA LEU A 10 4.06 0.65 -5.98
C LEU A 10 4.14 1.82 -6.96
N TYR A 11 3.02 2.25 -7.53
CA TYR A 11 3.00 3.41 -8.42
C TYR A 11 3.39 4.70 -7.69
N ALA A 12 2.97 4.85 -6.45
CA ALA A 12 3.34 6.01 -5.64
C ALA A 12 4.85 6.05 -5.35
N ALA A 13 5.49 4.90 -5.30
CA ALA A 13 6.93 4.78 -5.06
C ALA A 13 7.74 4.87 -6.35
N ASP A 14 7.21 4.42 -7.48
CA ASP A 14 7.94 4.31 -8.74
C ASP A 14 7.80 5.58 -9.58
N GLN A 15 8.81 6.43 -9.54
CA GLN A 15 8.84 7.69 -10.28
C GLN A 15 8.77 7.50 -11.81
N HIS A 16 9.08 6.31 -12.29
CA HIS A 16 9.07 6.02 -13.72
C HIS A 16 7.74 5.47 -14.22
N ALA A 17 6.82 5.14 -13.31
CA ALA A 17 5.50 4.64 -13.70
C ALA A 17 4.62 5.77 -14.25
N PRO A 18 3.87 5.53 -15.33
CA PRO A 18 2.93 6.55 -15.84
C PRO A 18 1.90 6.96 -14.80
N GLU A 19 1.53 6.07 -13.90
CA GLU A 19 0.53 6.28 -12.85
C GLU A 19 1.10 6.94 -11.60
N HIS A 20 2.40 7.25 -11.58
CA HIS A 20 3.10 7.73 -10.38
C HIS A 20 2.42 8.95 -9.76
N GLU A 21 2.19 9.99 -10.53
CA GLU A 21 1.67 11.24 -9.99
C GLU A 21 0.25 11.08 -9.44
N THR A 22 -0.59 10.34 -10.15
CA THR A 22 -1.96 10.07 -9.68
C THR A 22 -1.94 9.27 -8.39
N ALA A 23 -1.14 8.21 -8.32
CA ALA A 23 -1.04 7.37 -7.13
C ALA A 23 -0.45 8.15 -5.94
N ARG A 24 0.56 8.97 -6.18
CA ARG A 24 1.18 9.80 -5.15
C ARG A 24 0.15 10.75 -4.52
N ARG A 25 -0.67 11.39 -5.36
CA ARG A 25 -1.71 12.29 -4.88
C ARG A 25 -2.78 11.58 -4.06
N LEU A 26 -3.16 10.38 -4.49
CA LEU A 26 -4.12 9.57 -3.74
C LEU A 26 -3.59 9.22 -2.36
N VAL A 27 -2.36 8.72 -2.30
CA VAL A 27 -1.74 8.33 -1.03
C VAL A 27 -1.60 9.55 -0.11
N GLU A 28 -1.19 10.70 -0.62
CA GLU A 28 -1.09 11.92 0.17
C GLU A 28 -2.45 12.37 0.70
N ALA A 29 -3.50 12.26 -0.11
CA ALA A 29 -4.85 12.58 0.32
C ALA A 29 -5.30 11.64 1.45
N TRP A 30 -5.02 10.35 1.33
CA TRP A 30 -5.39 9.38 2.37
C TRP A 30 -4.61 9.62 3.67
N ARG A 31 -3.36 10.00 3.59
CA ARG A 31 -2.56 10.31 4.78
C ARG A 31 -3.12 11.48 5.57
N ARG A 32 -3.76 12.43 4.90
CA ARG A 32 -4.30 13.66 5.50
C ARG A 32 -5.76 13.56 5.90
N GLN A 33 -6.48 12.56 5.40
CA GLN A 33 -7.90 12.44 5.70
C GLN A 33 -8.14 12.07 7.16
N SER A 34 -9.33 12.38 7.65
CA SER A 34 -9.74 12.04 9.01
C SER A 34 -10.22 10.60 9.12
N GLY A 35 -10.74 10.04 8.04
CA GLY A 35 -11.21 8.66 8.00
C GLY A 35 -10.06 7.66 7.91
N ALA A 36 -10.28 6.47 8.45
CA ALA A 36 -9.27 5.43 8.44
C ALA A 36 -9.18 4.75 7.08
N TRP A 37 -7.96 4.37 6.70
CA TRP A 37 -7.70 3.49 5.58
C TRP A 37 -6.76 2.38 6.06
N TYR A 38 -6.66 1.29 5.30
CA TYR A 38 -6.12 0.07 5.85
C TYR A 38 -5.08 -0.55 4.93
N VAL A 39 -4.08 -1.17 5.55
CA VAL A 39 -3.08 -1.99 4.88
C VAL A 39 -2.91 -3.28 5.70
N THR A 40 -2.51 -4.35 5.05
CA THR A 40 -2.19 -5.61 5.73
C THR A 40 -0.69 -5.84 5.68
N TRP A 41 -0.18 -6.69 6.58
CA TRP A 41 1.22 -7.10 6.52
C TRP A 41 1.54 -7.82 5.22
N GLY A 42 0.58 -8.58 4.66
CA GLY A 42 0.75 -9.21 3.35
C GLY A 42 1.00 -8.18 2.26
N ILE A 43 0.28 -7.07 2.27
CA ILE A 43 0.49 -5.97 1.32
C ILE A 43 1.86 -5.32 1.54
N VAL A 44 2.27 -5.11 2.79
CA VAL A 44 3.60 -4.58 3.10
C VAL A 44 4.70 -5.47 2.55
N TYR A 45 4.60 -6.80 2.78
CA TYR A 45 5.60 -7.73 2.29
C TYR A 45 5.63 -7.78 0.76
N GLU A 46 4.48 -7.76 0.12
CA GLU A 46 4.41 -7.71 -1.35
C GLU A 46 5.06 -6.44 -1.89
N PHE A 47 4.78 -5.30 -1.28
CA PHE A 47 5.43 -4.04 -1.66
C PHE A 47 6.94 -4.14 -1.56
N LEU A 48 7.44 -4.63 -0.40
CA LEU A 48 8.88 -4.76 -0.19
C LEU A 48 9.52 -5.68 -1.23
N ARG A 49 8.87 -6.80 -1.52
CA ARG A 49 9.37 -7.76 -2.49
C ARG A 49 9.48 -7.16 -3.89
N VAL A 50 8.43 -6.47 -4.34
CA VAL A 50 8.37 -5.95 -5.69
C VAL A 50 9.24 -4.71 -5.86
N ALA A 51 9.23 -3.80 -4.89
CA ALA A 51 9.99 -2.54 -4.98
C ALA A 51 11.50 -2.76 -5.01
N THR A 52 11.97 -3.87 -4.44
CA THR A 52 13.39 -4.21 -4.42
C THR A 52 13.80 -5.15 -5.56
N HIS A 53 12.85 -5.56 -6.41
CA HIS A 53 13.11 -6.55 -7.45
C HIS A 53 13.62 -5.87 -8.72
N PRO A 54 14.82 -6.28 -9.23
CA PRO A 54 15.46 -5.61 -10.38
C PRO A 54 14.71 -5.77 -11.69
N ARG A 55 13.84 -6.76 -11.81
CA ARG A 55 13.06 -6.98 -13.04
C ARG A 55 11.75 -6.20 -13.08
N VAL A 56 11.33 -5.65 -11.95
CA VAL A 56 10.05 -4.94 -11.86
C VAL A 56 10.27 -3.44 -11.84
N PHE A 57 11.14 -2.97 -10.94
CA PHE A 57 11.49 -1.55 -10.88
C PHE A 57 12.70 -1.27 -11.75
N ARG A 58 12.61 -0.20 -12.55
CA ARG A 58 13.70 0.26 -13.39
C ARG A 58 14.95 0.58 -12.56
N LYS A 59 14.74 1.20 -11.40
CA LYS A 59 15.77 1.43 -10.39
C LYS A 59 15.27 0.86 -9.08
N PRO A 60 15.54 -0.41 -8.80
CA PRO A 60 15.00 -1.02 -7.58
C PRO A 60 15.53 -0.34 -6.33
N TRP A 61 14.66 -0.25 -5.33
CA TRP A 61 15.04 0.33 -4.06
C TRP A 61 15.86 -0.67 -3.24
N SER A 62 16.71 -0.15 -2.36
CA SER A 62 17.30 -0.97 -1.31
C SER A 62 16.22 -1.43 -0.34
N CYS A 63 16.48 -2.52 0.37
CA CYS A 63 15.55 -2.99 1.41
C CYS A 63 15.31 -1.90 2.46
N ALA A 64 16.36 -1.20 2.87
CA ALA A 64 16.25 -0.11 3.84
C ALA A 64 15.38 1.04 3.30
N GLY A 65 15.58 1.44 2.05
CA GLY A 65 14.80 2.52 1.44
C GLY A 65 13.32 2.15 1.28
N ALA A 66 13.04 0.92 0.87
CA ALA A 66 11.66 0.45 0.76
C ALA A 66 10.98 0.40 2.12
N TRP A 67 11.69 -0.03 3.15
CA TRP A 67 11.15 -0.04 4.51
C TRP A 67 10.90 1.37 5.04
N GLU A 68 11.80 2.33 4.75
CA GLU A 68 11.58 3.73 5.13
C GLU A 68 10.30 4.30 4.54
N PHE A 69 10.00 3.97 3.27
CA PHE A 69 8.76 4.38 2.64
C PHE A 69 7.54 3.84 3.41
N ILE A 70 7.58 2.55 3.77
CA ILE A 70 6.50 1.92 4.54
C ILE A 70 6.39 2.55 5.93
N GLU A 71 7.51 2.79 6.62
CA GLU A 71 7.48 3.41 7.94
C GLU A 71 6.86 4.80 7.89
N ALA A 72 7.16 5.57 6.85
CA ALA A 72 6.57 6.89 6.67
C ALA A 72 5.05 6.79 6.51
N LEU A 73 4.57 5.79 5.77
CA LEU A 73 3.13 5.56 5.65
C LEU A 73 2.51 5.13 6.97
N LEU A 74 3.15 4.20 7.68
CA LEU A 74 2.64 3.70 8.96
C LEU A 74 2.59 4.79 10.04
N SER A 75 3.36 5.85 9.88
CA SER A 75 3.32 6.98 10.81
C SER A 75 2.10 7.88 10.61
N ALA A 76 1.38 7.74 9.50
CA ALA A 76 0.19 8.55 9.24
C ALA A 76 -0.93 8.16 10.22
N PRO A 77 -1.55 9.13 10.92
CA PRO A 77 -2.58 8.80 11.93
C PRO A 77 -3.80 8.09 11.36
N SER A 78 -4.10 8.30 10.08
CA SER A 78 -5.26 7.70 9.43
C SER A 78 -5.06 6.26 8.99
N LEU A 79 -3.80 5.80 8.89
CA LEU A 79 -3.51 4.44 8.43
C LEU A 79 -3.63 3.43 9.57
N ARG A 80 -4.28 2.31 9.29
CA ARG A 80 -4.44 1.20 10.22
C ARG A 80 -3.91 -0.07 9.59
N VAL A 81 -3.26 -0.90 10.40
CA VAL A 81 -2.78 -2.21 9.95
C VAL A 81 -3.78 -3.26 10.41
N LEU A 82 -4.26 -4.08 9.47
CA LEU A 82 -5.16 -5.19 9.78
C LEU A 82 -4.37 -6.49 9.90
N SER A 83 -4.76 -7.33 10.86
CA SER A 83 -4.25 -8.68 10.91
C SER A 83 -4.82 -9.50 9.75
N GLU A 84 -4.13 -10.58 9.37
CA GLU A 84 -4.60 -11.42 8.27
C GLU A 84 -5.99 -12.00 8.53
N SER A 85 -6.30 -12.39 9.77
CA SER A 85 -7.61 -12.94 10.11
C SER A 85 -8.71 -11.89 9.98
N GLU A 86 -8.46 -10.66 10.43
CA GLU A 86 -9.42 -9.57 10.30
C GLU A 86 -9.65 -9.22 8.84
N ARG A 87 -8.59 -9.17 8.04
CA ARG A 87 -8.68 -8.91 6.62
C ARG A 87 -9.49 -10.00 5.93
N HIS A 88 -9.23 -11.26 6.26
CA HIS A 88 -9.95 -12.40 5.67
C HIS A 88 -11.45 -12.28 5.86
N ALA A 89 -11.87 -12.03 7.07
CA ALA A 89 -13.29 -11.89 7.37
C ALA A 89 -13.92 -10.75 6.59
N ALA A 90 -13.26 -9.59 6.55
CA ALA A 90 -13.77 -8.42 5.84
C ALA A 90 -13.88 -8.66 4.34
N VAL A 91 -12.84 -9.24 3.73
CA VAL A 91 -12.81 -9.50 2.29
C VAL A 91 -13.84 -10.53 1.89
N VAL A 92 -13.97 -11.60 2.65
CA VAL A 92 -14.97 -12.64 2.36
C VAL A 92 -16.37 -12.04 2.44
N ARG A 93 -16.64 -11.24 3.46
CA ARG A 93 -17.96 -10.62 3.63
C ARG A 93 -18.29 -9.69 2.48
N GLU A 94 -17.36 -8.86 2.07
CA GLU A 94 -17.55 -7.95 0.94
C GLU A 94 -17.73 -8.70 -0.38
N THR A 95 -16.93 -9.73 -0.60
CA THR A 95 -17.01 -10.55 -1.81
C THR A 95 -18.39 -11.22 -1.90
N LEU A 96 -18.87 -11.78 -0.79
CA LEU A 96 -20.18 -12.42 -0.77
C LEU A 96 -21.33 -11.43 -1.00
N SER A 97 -21.15 -10.18 -0.59
CA SER A 97 -22.20 -9.18 -0.77
C SER A 97 -22.36 -8.71 -2.23
N VAL A 98 -21.32 -8.87 -3.07
CA VAL A 98 -21.38 -8.45 -4.47
C VAL A 98 -21.61 -9.62 -5.45
N ILE A 99 -21.54 -10.83 -4.97
CA ILE A 99 -21.81 -12.02 -5.76
C ILE A 99 -23.29 -12.36 -5.62
#